data_b1cfbea7ea5baad65c1a19178a613b61
#
_entry.id   b1cfbea7ea5baad65c1a19178a613b61
#
_cell.length_a   1.000
_cell.length_b   1.000
_cell.length_c   1.000
_cell.angle_alpha   90.00
_cell.angle_beta   90.00
_cell.angle_gamma   90.00
#
_symmetry.space_group_name_H-M   'P 1'
#
loop_
_entity.id
_entity.type
_entity.pdbx_description
1 polymer ?
#
loop_
_entity_poly.entity_id
_entity_poly.type
_entity_poly.pdbx_seq_one_letter_code
_entity_poly.pdbx_strand_id
1 'polypeptide(L)'
;MKRFTSYIILLTSAIFFACSYDETMDTCHVTVQLVYPEGSIEPYAGALVELKDANASIFISPTDNSGRASFQVPAGIYETSSSTQFIDSLGDTWWRYNFNGVRSMIIVSPDSSNVVPLTLTMSKKRIVH
;
A
#
# COMPACT_ATOMS: atom_id res chain seq x y z
N MET A 1 9.54 -56.06 -3.83
CA MET A 1 8.74 -55.37 -2.84
C MET A 1 9.38 -54.12 -2.31
N LYS A 2 10.66 -54.13 -2.06
CA LYS A 2 11.36 -52.93 -1.57
C LYS A 2 11.38 -51.80 -2.60
N ARG A 3 11.39 -52.11 -3.87
CA ARG A 3 11.38 -51.10 -4.95
C ARG A 3 10.05 -50.35 -5.03
N PHE A 4 8.97 -51.04 -4.71
CA PHE A 4 7.63 -50.46 -4.75
C PHE A 4 7.46 -49.38 -3.69
N THR A 5 7.98 -49.58 -2.53
CA THR A 5 7.93 -48.64 -1.42
C THR A 5 8.74 -47.37 -1.73
N SER A 6 9.90 -47.52 -2.38
CA SER A 6 10.73 -46.38 -2.81
C SER A 6 10.02 -45.45 -3.76
N TYR A 7 9.27 -45.98 -4.72
CA TYR A 7 8.54 -45.18 -5.69
C TYR A 7 7.44 -44.37 -5.07
N ILE A 8 6.75 -44.93 -4.08
CA ILE A 8 5.66 -44.22 -3.38
C ILE A 8 6.22 -43.06 -2.57
N ILE A 9 7.33 -43.22 -1.92
CA ILE A 9 7.98 -42.15 -1.16
C ILE A 9 8.44 -41.03 -2.05
N LEU A 10 8.98 -41.34 -3.24
CA LEU A 10 9.42 -40.34 -4.21
C LEU A 10 8.26 -39.52 -4.75
N LEU A 11 7.14 -40.15 -5.04
CA LEU A 11 5.95 -39.47 -5.53
C LEU A 11 5.38 -38.52 -4.48
N THR A 12 5.34 -38.91 -3.23
CA THR A 12 4.86 -38.09 -2.13
C THR A 12 5.74 -36.84 -1.95
N SER A 13 7.05 -36.99 -2.05
CA SER A 13 8.00 -35.87 -1.97
C SER A 13 7.80 -34.86 -3.09
N ALA A 14 7.54 -35.33 -4.31
CA ALA A 14 7.33 -34.46 -5.44
C ALA A 14 6.07 -33.59 -5.30
N ILE A 15 4.99 -34.19 -4.80
CA ILE A 15 3.73 -33.46 -4.57
C ILE A 15 3.92 -32.38 -3.49
N PHE A 16 4.61 -32.72 -2.42
CA PHE A 16 4.89 -31.78 -1.35
C PHE A 16 5.72 -30.60 -1.81
N PHE A 17 6.68 -30.83 -2.67
CA PHE A 17 7.55 -29.80 -3.22
C PHE A 17 6.76 -28.83 -4.13
N ALA A 18 5.82 -29.34 -4.91
CA ALA A 18 4.98 -28.51 -5.78
C ALA A 18 4.08 -27.57 -4.96
N CYS A 19 3.48 -28.02 -3.88
CA CYS A 19 2.69 -27.19 -2.98
C CYS A 19 3.51 -26.08 -2.33
N SER A 20 4.71 -26.39 -1.92
CA SER A 20 5.63 -25.43 -1.33
C SER A 20 6.06 -24.36 -2.33
N TYR A 21 6.20 -24.73 -3.59
CA TYR A 21 6.55 -23.80 -4.66
C TYR A 21 5.42 -22.82 -4.94
N ASP A 22 4.17 -23.26 -4.92
CA ASP A 22 3.01 -22.40 -5.15
C ASP A 22 2.82 -21.36 -4.05
N GLU A 23 3.21 -21.68 -2.83
CA GLU A 23 3.11 -20.77 -1.69
C GLU A 23 4.14 -19.64 -1.75
N THR A 24 5.19 -19.77 -2.54
CA THR A 24 6.22 -18.75 -2.68
C THR A 24 5.94 -17.79 -3.84
N MET A 25 4.67 -17.55 -4.13
CA MET A 25 4.28 -16.55 -5.13
C MET A 25 4.89 -15.20 -4.79
N ASP A 26 5.51 -14.61 -5.79
CA ASP A 26 6.27 -13.39 -5.60
C ASP A 26 5.37 -12.21 -5.25
N THR A 27 5.73 -11.52 -4.19
CA THR A 27 5.16 -10.22 -3.90
C THR A 27 6.10 -9.14 -4.40
N CYS A 28 5.51 -8.02 -4.77
CA CYS A 28 6.24 -6.86 -5.24
C CYS A 28 6.27 -5.80 -4.13
N HIS A 29 7.37 -5.10 -4.02
CA HIS A 29 7.46 -3.98 -3.10
C HIS A 29 6.93 -2.72 -3.79
N VAL A 30 5.98 -2.05 -3.15
CA VAL A 30 5.39 -0.81 -3.66
C VAL A 30 5.54 0.27 -2.60
N THR A 31 6.02 1.43 -3.01
CA THR A 31 6.11 2.60 -2.14
C THR A 31 5.19 3.69 -2.70
N VAL A 32 4.26 4.15 -1.90
CA VAL A 32 3.41 5.28 -2.25
C VAL A 32 3.95 6.52 -1.55
N GLN A 33 4.30 7.52 -2.35
CA GLN A 33 4.81 8.80 -1.86
C GLN A 33 3.67 9.81 -1.89
N LEU A 34 3.26 10.30 -0.72
CA LEU A 34 2.28 11.37 -0.65
C LEU A 34 2.91 12.68 -1.08
N VAL A 35 2.25 13.38 -1.99
CA VAL A 35 2.70 14.68 -2.48
C VAL A 35 1.71 15.73 -2.00
N TYR A 36 2.14 16.54 -1.06
CA TYR A 36 1.30 17.57 -0.45
C TYR A 36 1.31 18.84 -1.29
N PRO A 37 0.20 19.62 -1.29
CA PRO A 37 0.15 20.86 -2.04
C PRO A 37 1.17 21.87 -1.53
N GLU A 38 1.65 22.73 -2.41
CA GLU A 38 2.57 23.82 -2.05
C GLU A 38 1.93 24.75 -1.01
N GLY A 39 2.73 25.15 -0.03
CA GLY A 39 2.28 26.03 1.03
C GLY A 39 1.45 25.34 2.10
N SER A 40 1.23 24.05 1.97
CA SER A 40 0.57 23.27 3.02
C SER A 40 1.56 22.91 4.12
N ILE A 41 1.01 22.42 5.23
CA ILE A 41 1.82 21.97 6.36
C ILE A 41 2.58 20.71 5.95
N GLU A 42 3.82 20.59 6.46
CA GLU A 42 4.68 19.46 6.19
C GLU A 42 4.02 18.11 6.50
N PRO A 43 4.33 17.07 5.72
CA PRO A 43 3.78 15.75 5.98
C PRO A 43 4.19 15.21 7.35
N TYR A 44 3.29 14.55 7.99
CA TYR A 44 3.54 13.89 9.24
C TYR A 44 3.41 12.38 9.07
N ALA A 45 4.06 11.64 9.96
CA ALA A 45 3.98 10.20 9.93
C ALA A 45 2.60 9.72 10.36
N GLY A 46 2.20 8.55 9.87
CA GLY A 46 0.98 7.90 10.31
C GLY A 46 -0.25 8.16 9.44
N ALA A 47 -0.11 8.87 8.32
CA ALA A 47 -1.21 9.00 7.37
C ALA A 47 -1.47 7.64 6.73
N LEU A 48 -2.73 7.21 6.73
CA LEU A 48 -3.08 5.89 6.18
C LEU A 48 -3.23 5.95 4.68
N VAL A 49 -2.57 5.02 4.00
CA VAL A 49 -2.64 4.86 2.55
C VAL A 49 -3.25 3.52 2.26
N GLU A 50 -4.23 3.49 1.38
CA GLU A 50 -4.86 2.26 0.90
C GLU A 50 -4.36 1.91 -0.48
N LEU A 51 -4.21 0.62 -0.72
CA LEU A 51 -3.92 0.06 -2.02
C LEU A 51 -4.95 -1.04 -2.28
N LYS A 52 -5.73 -0.89 -3.35
CA LYS A 52 -6.85 -1.76 -3.64
C LYS A 52 -6.67 -2.40 -5.01
N ASP A 53 -6.85 -3.73 -5.09
CA ASP A 53 -6.73 -4.43 -6.36
C ASP A 53 -8.07 -4.55 -7.08
N ALA A 54 -8.07 -5.20 -8.26
CA ALA A 54 -9.26 -5.38 -9.08
C ALA A 54 -10.32 -6.28 -8.42
N ASN A 55 -9.89 -7.12 -7.47
CA ASN A 55 -10.78 -8.02 -6.73
C ASN A 55 -11.28 -7.41 -5.43
N ALA A 56 -11.05 -6.11 -5.22
CA ALA A 56 -11.43 -5.37 -4.02
C ALA A 56 -10.67 -5.79 -2.75
N SER A 57 -9.53 -6.48 -2.89
CA SER A 57 -8.63 -6.70 -1.77
C SER A 57 -7.96 -5.40 -1.40
N ILE A 58 -7.94 -5.08 -0.12
CA ILE A 58 -7.44 -3.79 0.38
C ILE A 58 -6.23 -4.03 1.26
N PHE A 59 -5.16 -3.29 0.97
CA PHE A 59 -3.94 -3.27 1.77
C PHE A 59 -3.80 -1.85 2.34
N ILE A 60 -3.48 -1.75 3.61
CA ILE A 60 -3.36 -0.46 4.30
C ILE A 60 -1.99 -0.36 4.95
N SER A 61 -1.35 0.78 4.80
CA SER A 61 -0.06 1.04 5.43
C SER A 61 0.04 2.50 5.86
N PRO A 62 0.61 2.77 7.04
CA PRO A 62 0.85 4.15 7.46
C PRO A 62 2.09 4.72 6.80
N THR A 63 2.14 6.03 6.66
CA THR A 63 3.32 6.72 6.14
C THR A 63 4.37 6.90 7.22
N ASP A 64 5.62 6.98 6.80
CA ASP A 64 6.75 7.34 7.64
C ASP A 64 6.91 8.87 7.71
N ASN A 65 8.02 9.34 8.31
CA ASN A 65 8.29 10.77 8.45
C ASN A 65 8.50 11.48 7.11
N SER A 66 8.74 10.74 6.05
CA SER A 66 8.93 11.28 4.70
C SER A 66 7.64 11.26 3.88
N GLY A 67 6.55 10.79 4.44
CA GLY A 67 5.28 10.68 3.74
C GLY A 67 5.21 9.48 2.80
N ARG A 68 5.96 8.43 3.08
CA ARG A 68 6.02 7.21 2.26
C ARG A 68 5.39 6.04 2.97
N ALA A 69 4.50 5.33 2.27
CA ALA A 69 3.91 4.09 2.74
C ALA A 69 4.43 2.93 1.91
N SER A 70 4.81 1.84 2.57
CA SER A 70 5.39 0.67 1.93
C SER A 70 4.42 -0.51 1.96
N PHE A 71 4.36 -1.24 0.86
CA PHE A 71 3.49 -2.40 0.70
C PHE A 71 4.25 -3.57 0.09
N GLN A 72 3.84 -4.78 0.45
CA GLN A 72 4.25 -6.01 -0.19
C GLN A 72 3.01 -6.68 -0.76
N VAL A 73 2.82 -6.62 -2.07
CA VAL A 73 1.58 -7.05 -2.72
C VAL A 73 1.89 -7.84 -3.98
N PRO A 74 0.97 -8.72 -4.43
CA PRO A 74 1.14 -9.41 -5.69
C PRO A 74 1.20 -8.45 -6.89
N ALA A 75 1.82 -8.86 -7.96
CA ALA A 75 1.80 -8.09 -9.20
C ALA A 75 0.36 -7.94 -9.70
N GLY A 76 0.04 -6.80 -10.27
CA GLY A 76 -1.32 -6.54 -10.77
C GLY A 76 -1.58 -5.07 -10.97
N ILE A 77 -2.87 -4.75 -11.10
CA ILE A 77 -3.34 -3.38 -11.28
C ILE A 77 -4.03 -2.93 -10.00
N TYR A 78 -3.67 -1.76 -9.52
CA TYR A 78 -4.11 -1.23 -8.24
C TYR A 78 -4.63 0.19 -8.35
N GLU A 79 -5.40 0.57 -7.34
CA GLU A 79 -5.80 1.95 -7.09
C GLU A 79 -5.30 2.31 -5.69
N THR A 80 -4.64 3.46 -5.57
CA THR A 80 -4.20 3.95 -4.26
C THR A 80 -4.98 5.19 -3.87
N SER A 81 -5.27 5.30 -2.58
CA SER A 81 -5.97 6.45 -2.03
C SER A 81 -5.47 6.77 -0.63
N SER A 82 -5.63 8.02 -0.25
CA SER A 82 -5.34 8.46 1.11
C SER A 82 -6.31 9.57 1.49
N SER A 83 -6.82 9.48 2.70
CA SER A 83 -7.69 10.51 3.26
C SER A 83 -7.24 10.75 4.69
N THR A 84 -6.77 11.95 4.97
CA THR A 84 -6.21 12.29 6.27
C THR A 84 -6.76 13.64 6.73
N GLN A 85 -7.06 13.72 8.00
CA GLN A 85 -7.59 14.91 8.61
C GLN A 85 -6.77 15.26 9.84
N PHE A 86 -6.47 16.53 10.02
CA PHE A 86 -5.89 16.99 11.27
C PHE A 86 -6.39 18.38 11.60
N ILE A 87 -6.26 18.73 12.89
CA ILE A 87 -6.74 19.98 13.42
C ILE A 87 -5.55 20.77 13.96
N ASP A 88 -5.46 22.02 13.58
CA ASP A 88 -4.41 22.92 14.03
C ASP A 88 -5.01 24.26 14.42
N SER A 89 -4.33 24.97 15.29
CA SER A 89 -4.77 26.29 15.72
C SER A 89 -3.77 27.36 15.26
N LEU A 90 -4.32 28.46 14.78
CA LEU A 90 -3.58 29.67 14.42
C LEU A 90 -4.18 30.80 15.24
N GLY A 91 -3.47 31.19 16.33
CA GLY A 91 -4.02 32.14 17.28
C GLY A 91 -5.23 31.58 17.98
N ASP A 92 -6.33 32.30 17.94
CA ASP A 92 -7.59 31.87 18.56
C ASP A 92 -8.49 31.08 17.65
N THR A 93 -8.04 30.79 16.43
CA THR A 93 -8.84 30.10 15.41
C THR A 93 -8.36 28.69 15.22
N TRP A 94 -9.29 27.76 15.23
CA TRP A 94 -9.05 26.36 14.97
C TRP A 94 -9.45 26.03 13.55
N TRP A 95 -8.59 25.25 12.87
CA TRP A 95 -8.80 24.86 11.49
C TRP A 95 -8.72 23.35 11.35
N ARG A 96 -9.60 22.82 10.51
CA ARG A 96 -9.57 21.42 10.10
C ARG A 96 -9.02 21.34 8.69
N TYR A 97 -7.97 20.57 8.55
CA TYR A 97 -7.33 20.33 7.26
C TYR A 97 -7.66 18.92 6.80
N ASN A 98 -8.14 18.78 5.57
CA ASN A 98 -8.43 17.49 4.97
C ASN A 98 -7.54 17.34 3.74
N PHE A 99 -6.79 16.24 3.69
CA PHE A 99 -5.97 15.88 2.55
C PHE A 99 -6.54 14.62 1.92
N ASN A 100 -6.83 14.68 0.62
CA ASN A 100 -7.42 13.55 -0.10
C ASN A 100 -6.74 13.38 -1.43
N GLY A 101 -6.52 12.14 -1.81
CA GLY A 101 -5.98 11.81 -3.11
C GLY A 101 -6.37 10.41 -3.53
N VAL A 102 -6.54 10.23 -4.83
CA VAL A 102 -6.83 8.94 -5.44
C VAL A 102 -6.07 8.85 -6.76
N ARG A 103 -5.42 7.71 -6.97
CA ARG A 103 -4.76 7.43 -8.25
C ARG A 103 -5.08 6.01 -8.67
N SER A 104 -5.64 5.87 -9.86
CA SER A 104 -6.04 4.59 -10.43
C SER A 104 -5.05 4.08 -11.45
N MET A 105 -5.22 2.84 -11.88
CA MET A 105 -4.46 2.21 -12.96
C MET A 105 -2.97 2.16 -12.67
N ILE A 106 -2.61 1.77 -11.45
CA ILE A 106 -1.22 1.59 -11.06
C ILE A 106 -0.82 0.16 -11.42
N ILE A 107 0.18 0.02 -12.27
CA ILE A 107 0.68 -1.28 -12.68
C ILE A 107 1.87 -1.64 -11.80
N VAL A 108 1.72 -2.72 -11.05
CA VAL A 108 2.76 -3.24 -10.16
C VAL A 108 3.36 -4.47 -10.78
N SER A 109 4.67 -4.45 -11.02
CA SER A 109 5.37 -5.57 -11.61
C SER A 109 6.65 -5.88 -10.84
N PRO A 110 7.11 -7.15 -10.86
CA PRO A 110 8.30 -7.54 -10.10
C PRO A 110 9.60 -6.94 -10.63
N ASP A 111 9.63 -6.52 -11.89
CA ASP A 111 10.87 -6.07 -12.55
C ASP A 111 11.08 -4.56 -12.45
N SER A 112 10.18 -3.83 -11.80
CA SER A 112 10.27 -2.38 -11.75
C SER A 112 10.35 -1.88 -10.31
N SER A 113 10.93 -0.68 -10.16
CA SER A 113 10.88 0.06 -8.92
C SER A 113 9.51 0.70 -8.82
N ASN A 114 8.66 0.14 -7.97
CA ASN A 114 7.28 0.58 -7.83
C ASN A 114 7.19 1.74 -6.84
N VAL A 115 7.58 2.92 -7.28
CA VAL A 115 7.39 4.16 -6.50
C VAL A 115 6.27 4.96 -7.17
N VAL A 116 5.20 5.18 -6.43
CA VAL A 116 3.99 5.81 -6.94
C VAL A 116 3.75 7.13 -6.21
N PRO A 117 3.85 8.27 -6.90
CA PRO A 117 3.45 9.52 -6.30
C PRO A 117 1.94 9.64 -6.26
N LEU A 118 1.41 10.00 -5.11
CA LEU A 118 -0.02 10.25 -4.91
C LEU A 118 -0.19 11.71 -4.54
N THR A 119 -0.68 12.51 -5.49
CA THR A 119 -0.91 13.92 -5.27
C THR A 119 -2.17 14.13 -4.46
N LEU A 120 -2.04 14.86 -3.35
CA LEU A 120 -3.15 15.15 -2.47
C LEU A 120 -3.71 16.54 -2.77
N THR A 121 -5.01 16.68 -2.59
CA THR A 121 -5.67 17.98 -2.54
C THR A 121 -5.97 18.31 -1.10
N MET A 122 -5.92 19.58 -0.77
CA MET A 122 -6.19 20.05 0.59
C MET A 122 -7.47 20.87 0.59
N SER A 123 -8.34 20.59 1.55
CA SER A 123 -9.43 21.49 1.90
C SER A 123 -9.25 21.94 3.34
N LYS A 124 -9.68 23.15 3.62
CA LYS A 124 -9.48 23.78 4.91
C LYS A 124 -10.81 24.35 5.38
N LYS A 125 -11.18 24.02 6.61
CA LYS A 125 -12.44 24.49 7.17
C LYS A 125 -12.21 25.06 8.56
N ARG A 126 -12.75 26.23 8.81
CA ARG A 126 -12.70 26.84 10.12
C ARG A 126 -13.66 26.13 11.05
N ILE A 127 -13.18 25.80 12.25
CA ILE A 127 -14.01 25.19 13.28
C ILE A 127 -14.64 26.31 14.08
N VAL A 128 -15.98 26.30 14.13
CA VAL A 128 -16.76 27.29 14.86
C VAL A 128 -17.30 26.62 16.12
N HIS A 129 -17.09 27.27 17.26
CA HIS A 129 -17.61 26.80 18.53
C HIS A 129 -18.94 27.46 18.86
#